data_03a14f92d58824637c609e44d0edab62
#
_entry.id   03a14f92d58824637c609e44d0edab62
#
_cell.length_a   1.000
_cell.length_b   1.000
_cell.length_c   1.000
_cell.angle_alpha   90.00
_cell.angle_beta   90.00
_cell.angle_gamma   90.00
#
_symmetry.space_group_name_H-M   'P 1'
#
loop_
_entity.id
_entity.type
_entity.pdbx_description
1 polymer ?
#
loop_
_entity_poly.entity_id
_entity_poly.type
_entity_poly.pdbx_seq_one_letter_code
_entity_poly.pdbx_strand_id
1 'polypeptide(L)'
;MSKQNNRYTVITGASSGIGAATAKAFAERGHNLILIARRTERLNALKEEILAAHPALDIVIKTADLSSVENVTQVYDTIKALPIGTWINNAGFGSYGAVGTSNLDKIRQMLHLNIEALTVFSTLFVRDCAEIEDTQLINISSVGGYTIVPTAVTYCATKFYVSAFTEGLAHELTARGAKLRAKLLAPAATQTEFGAVANNNAAYDYDKAFGTYHTSNQMAEFLLALYDSDQTIGIVDRETFAFRLRLPQFPYAGGSAHNQNVVDE
;
A
#
# COMPACT_ATOMS: atom_id res chain seq x y z
N MET A 1 -13.09 -21.62 -18.26
CA MET A 1 -11.69 -21.71 -17.82
C MET A 1 -11.14 -20.29 -17.85
N SER A 2 -10.96 -19.67 -16.68
CA SER A 2 -10.32 -18.36 -16.59
C SER A 2 -8.90 -18.48 -17.13
N LYS A 3 -8.50 -17.58 -18.04
CA LYS A 3 -7.09 -17.49 -18.46
C LYS A 3 -6.27 -17.28 -17.18
N GLN A 4 -5.41 -18.26 -16.86
CA GLN A 4 -4.48 -18.15 -15.75
C GLN A 4 -3.69 -16.85 -15.97
N ASN A 5 -3.85 -15.92 -15.04
CA ASN A 5 -3.21 -14.61 -15.15
C ASN A 5 -1.72 -14.81 -14.84
N ASN A 6 -0.88 -14.95 -15.86
CA ASN A 6 0.58 -15.16 -15.69
C ASN A 6 1.30 -13.94 -15.09
N ARG A 7 0.55 -12.88 -14.74
CA ARG A 7 1.13 -11.67 -14.15
C ARG A 7 1.28 -11.80 -12.65
N TYR A 8 2.27 -11.10 -12.12
CA TYR A 8 2.54 -11.04 -10.70
C TYR A 8 1.84 -9.87 -10.04
N THR A 9 1.39 -10.11 -8.80
CA THR A 9 1.03 -9.06 -7.84
C THR A 9 2.17 -8.92 -6.84
N VAL A 10 2.82 -7.76 -6.83
CA VAL A 10 3.85 -7.39 -5.83
C VAL A 10 3.20 -6.83 -4.60
N ILE A 11 3.59 -7.31 -3.41
CA ILE A 11 3.07 -6.84 -2.13
C ILE A 11 4.24 -6.56 -1.19
N THR A 12 4.42 -5.29 -0.82
CA THR A 12 5.38 -4.92 0.21
C THR A 12 4.76 -5.05 1.60
N GLY A 13 5.58 -5.39 2.62
CA GLY A 13 5.06 -5.65 3.97
C GLY A 13 4.21 -6.91 4.08
N ALA A 14 4.45 -7.91 3.22
CA ALA A 14 3.63 -9.11 3.09
C ALA A 14 3.74 -10.10 4.27
N SER A 15 4.63 -9.88 5.25
CA SER A 15 4.89 -10.85 6.33
C SER A 15 3.86 -10.85 7.46
N SER A 16 2.87 -9.97 7.44
CA SER A 16 1.78 -9.90 8.45
C SER A 16 0.64 -8.96 8.04
N GLY A 17 -0.42 -8.96 8.84
CA GLY A 17 -1.52 -8.00 8.76
C GLY A 17 -2.17 -7.92 7.39
N ILE A 18 -2.46 -6.70 6.94
CA ILE A 18 -3.13 -6.44 5.65
C ILE A 18 -2.35 -7.06 4.48
N GLY A 19 -1.00 -6.96 4.48
CA GLY A 19 -0.18 -7.49 3.40
C GLY A 19 -0.28 -9.00 3.25
N ALA A 20 -0.25 -9.75 4.35
CA ALA A 20 -0.39 -11.21 4.32
C ALA A 20 -1.81 -11.63 3.91
N ALA A 21 -2.84 -10.96 4.43
CA ALA A 21 -4.21 -11.22 4.02
C ALA A 21 -4.44 -10.91 2.54
N THR A 22 -3.88 -9.79 2.05
CA THR A 22 -3.93 -9.42 0.62
C THR A 22 -3.24 -10.47 -0.25
N ALA A 23 -2.09 -11.01 0.18
CA ALA A 23 -1.40 -12.07 -0.57
C ALA A 23 -2.28 -13.30 -0.75
N LYS A 24 -2.96 -13.76 0.31
CA LYS A 24 -3.91 -14.88 0.24
C LYS A 24 -5.08 -14.57 -0.69
N ALA A 25 -5.68 -13.40 -0.56
CA ALA A 25 -6.83 -12.98 -1.36
C ALA A 25 -6.50 -12.90 -2.88
N PHE A 26 -5.31 -12.43 -3.25
CA PHE A 26 -4.86 -12.45 -4.65
C PHE A 26 -4.50 -13.86 -5.14
N ALA A 27 -3.95 -14.71 -4.26
CA ALA A 27 -3.69 -16.12 -4.58
C ALA A 27 -4.98 -16.89 -4.88
N GLU A 28 -6.06 -16.69 -4.11
CA GLU A 28 -7.39 -17.24 -4.36
C GLU A 28 -7.96 -16.87 -5.75
N ARG A 29 -7.52 -15.72 -6.29
CA ARG A 29 -7.86 -15.28 -7.65
C ARG A 29 -6.91 -15.78 -8.74
N GLY A 30 -5.93 -16.61 -8.37
CA GLY A 30 -4.97 -17.21 -9.31
C GLY A 30 -3.83 -16.28 -9.75
N HIS A 31 -3.53 -15.23 -8.99
CA HIS A 31 -2.39 -14.36 -9.26
C HIS A 31 -1.09 -14.98 -8.75
N ASN A 32 -0.02 -14.93 -9.55
CA ASN A 32 1.34 -15.14 -9.07
C ASN A 32 1.73 -13.99 -8.13
N LEU A 33 2.63 -14.25 -7.18
CA LEU A 33 2.94 -13.28 -6.13
C LEU A 33 4.42 -12.98 -6.03
N ILE A 34 4.74 -11.72 -5.74
CA ILE A 34 6.07 -11.31 -5.26
C ILE A 34 5.88 -10.71 -3.87
N LEU A 35 6.38 -11.40 -2.86
CA LEU A 35 6.21 -11.04 -1.46
C LEU A 35 7.48 -10.40 -0.92
N ILE A 36 7.40 -9.16 -0.46
CA ILE A 36 8.55 -8.38 0.00
C ILE A 36 8.36 -8.01 1.47
N ALA A 37 9.29 -8.41 2.34
CA ALA A 37 9.36 -7.99 3.74
C ALA A 37 10.71 -8.35 4.36
N ARG A 38 10.94 -7.98 5.65
CA ARG A 38 12.17 -8.25 6.38
C ARG A 38 12.24 -9.66 6.96
N ARG A 39 11.08 -10.26 7.30
CA ARG A 39 10.98 -11.52 8.06
C ARG A 39 10.86 -12.70 7.11
N THR A 40 12.01 -13.28 6.74
CA THR A 40 12.11 -14.39 5.77
C THR A 40 11.28 -15.61 6.18
N GLU A 41 11.35 -16.00 7.45
CA GLU A 41 10.64 -17.19 7.95
C GLU A 41 9.12 -17.03 7.80
N ARG A 42 8.60 -15.82 8.06
CA ARG A 42 7.16 -15.55 7.88
C ARG A 42 6.73 -15.50 6.40
N LEU A 43 7.60 -15.01 5.52
CA LEU A 43 7.36 -15.05 4.09
C LEU A 43 7.33 -16.48 3.56
N ASN A 44 8.27 -17.34 4.03
CA ASN A 44 8.29 -18.75 3.66
C ASN A 44 7.05 -19.49 4.16
N ALA A 45 6.67 -19.30 5.42
CA ALA A 45 5.46 -19.91 5.97
C ALA A 45 4.19 -19.47 5.20
N LEU A 46 4.08 -18.18 4.85
CA LEU A 46 2.97 -17.67 4.04
C LEU A 46 2.98 -18.28 2.62
N LYS A 47 4.15 -18.41 2.00
CA LYS A 47 4.29 -19.08 0.69
C LYS A 47 3.86 -20.54 0.76
N GLU A 48 4.32 -21.29 1.76
CA GLU A 48 3.95 -22.70 1.97
C GLU A 48 2.44 -22.86 2.17
N GLU A 49 1.83 -22.00 3.01
CA GLU A 49 0.39 -21.99 3.24
C GLU A 49 -0.40 -21.75 1.93
N ILE A 50 0.02 -20.75 1.14
CA ILE A 50 -0.65 -20.43 -0.12
C ILE A 50 -0.47 -21.57 -1.13
N LEU A 51 0.73 -22.12 -1.29
CA LEU A 51 0.99 -23.20 -2.24
C LEU A 51 0.31 -24.50 -1.87
N ALA A 52 0.05 -24.76 -0.59
CA ALA A 52 -0.74 -25.92 -0.16
C ALA A 52 -2.17 -25.86 -0.71
N ALA A 53 -2.78 -24.66 -0.81
CA ALA A 53 -4.11 -24.46 -1.36
C ALA A 53 -4.10 -24.21 -2.89
N HIS A 54 -3.05 -23.60 -3.42
CA HIS A 54 -2.91 -23.14 -4.80
C HIS A 54 -1.56 -23.56 -5.41
N PRO A 55 -1.31 -24.87 -5.63
CA PRO A 55 0.02 -25.38 -6.00
C PRO A 55 0.50 -24.96 -7.39
N ALA A 56 -0.37 -24.42 -8.22
CA ALA A 56 -0.03 -23.96 -9.58
C ALA A 56 0.51 -22.53 -9.63
N LEU A 57 0.50 -21.80 -8.50
CA LEU A 57 0.98 -20.43 -8.45
C LEU A 57 2.51 -20.36 -8.35
N ASP A 58 3.10 -19.34 -8.98
CA ASP A 58 4.49 -18.99 -8.72
C ASP A 58 4.58 -17.88 -7.67
N ILE A 59 5.39 -18.12 -6.63
CA ILE A 59 5.55 -17.18 -5.51
C ILE A 59 7.04 -16.90 -5.29
N VAL A 60 7.43 -15.67 -5.59
CA VAL A 60 8.78 -15.14 -5.38
C VAL A 60 8.86 -14.42 -4.05
N ILE A 61 9.88 -14.71 -3.24
CA ILE A 61 10.16 -14.01 -1.99
C ILE A 61 11.36 -13.08 -2.18
N LYS A 62 11.25 -11.87 -1.67
CA LYS A 62 12.34 -10.90 -1.56
C LYS A 62 12.47 -10.42 -0.10
N THR A 63 13.52 -10.85 0.56
CA THR A 63 13.84 -10.38 1.91
C THR A 63 14.60 -9.07 1.81
N ALA A 64 13.99 -7.97 2.30
CA ALA A 64 14.63 -6.67 2.30
C ALA A 64 14.08 -5.77 3.41
N ASP A 65 14.95 -4.93 3.96
CA ASP A 65 14.54 -3.78 4.77
C ASP A 65 14.33 -2.57 3.85
N LEU A 66 13.07 -2.22 3.65
CA LEU A 66 12.65 -1.12 2.78
C LEU A 66 12.79 0.26 3.44
N SER A 67 13.25 0.34 4.70
CA SER A 67 13.66 1.62 5.30
C SER A 67 15.07 2.07 4.87
N SER A 68 15.79 1.25 4.11
CA SER A 68 17.02 1.62 3.38
C SER A 68 16.71 1.90 1.93
N VAL A 69 17.09 3.08 1.46
CA VAL A 69 16.84 3.57 0.08
C VAL A 69 17.52 2.69 -0.97
N GLU A 70 18.77 2.27 -0.68
CA GLU A 70 19.54 1.42 -1.57
C GLU A 70 18.85 0.07 -1.81
N ASN A 71 18.25 -0.50 -0.76
CA ASN A 71 17.53 -1.76 -0.87
C ASN A 71 16.30 -1.66 -1.76
N VAL A 72 15.60 -0.51 -1.78
CA VAL A 72 14.38 -0.30 -2.56
C VAL A 72 14.66 -0.47 -4.05
N THR A 73 15.67 0.25 -4.56
CA THR A 73 16.06 0.17 -5.97
C THR A 73 16.60 -1.22 -6.34
N GLN A 74 17.45 -1.80 -5.48
CA GLN A 74 17.99 -3.14 -5.70
C GLN A 74 16.87 -4.20 -5.79
N VAL A 75 15.89 -4.16 -4.89
CA VAL A 75 14.76 -5.09 -4.92
C VAL A 75 14.00 -4.96 -6.24
N TYR A 76 13.67 -3.72 -6.65
CA TYR A 76 12.98 -3.48 -7.92
C TYR A 76 13.75 -4.06 -9.10
N ASP A 77 15.06 -3.79 -9.19
CA ASP A 77 15.90 -4.28 -10.28
C ASP A 77 15.94 -5.80 -10.39
N THR A 78 15.78 -6.52 -9.28
CA THR A 78 15.77 -8.01 -9.30
C THR A 78 14.46 -8.61 -9.78
N ILE A 79 13.39 -7.82 -9.92
CA ILE A 79 12.05 -8.34 -10.27
C ILE A 79 11.42 -7.64 -11.48
N LYS A 80 11.92 -6.48 -11.93
CA LYS A 80 11.33 -5.68 -13.01
C LYS A 80 11.19 -6.42 -14.35
N ALA A 81 11.96 -7.49 -14.57
CA ALA A 81 11.84 -8.32 -15.76
C ALA A 81 10.66 -9.31 -15.72
N LEU A 82 10.03 -9.50 -14.55
CA LEU A 82 8.83 -10.33 -14.43
C LEU A 82 7.60 -9.58 -14.93
N PRO A 83 6.58 -10.27 -15.46
CA PRO A 83 5.36 -9.62 -15.94
C PRO A 83 4.49 -9.16 -14.77
N ILE A 84 4.82 -8.01 -14.17
CA ILE A 84 4.09 -7.44 -13.05
C ILE A 84 2.82 -6.75 -13.55
N GLY A 85 1.67 -7.17 -13.05
CA GLY A 85 0.36 -6.57 -13.35
C GLY A 85 -0.13 -5.63 -12.24
N THR A 86 0.26 -5.90 -10.98
CA THR A 86 -0.20 -5.12 -9.85
C THR A 86 0.95 -4.87 -8.88
N TRP A 87 1.09 -3.63 -8.43
CA TRP A 87 2.04 -3.25 -7.40
C TRP A 87 1.31 -2.69 -6.19
N ILE A 88 1.48 -3.30 -5.00
CA ILE A 88 0.83 -2.89 -3.77
C ILE A 88 1.89 -2.42 -2.76
N ASN A 89 1.97 -1.10 -2.57
CA ASN A 89 2.78 -0.49 -1.53
C ASN A 89 2.02 -0.54 -0.20
N ASN A 90 2.19 -1.64 0.54
CA ASN A 90 1.54 -1.85 1.84
C ASN A 90 2.51 -1.70 3.02
N ALA A 91 3.82 -1.86 2.82
CA ALA A 91 4.80 -1.71 3.89
C ALA A 91 4.71 -0.33 4.56
N GLY A 92 4.62 -0.32 5.87
CA GLY A 92 4.56 0.91 6.65
C GLY A 92 4.35 0.62 8.13
N PHE A 93 4.67 1.58 8.98
CA PHE A 93 4.37 1.53 10.40
C PHE A 93 4.04 2.91 10.95
N GLY A 94 3.49 2.95 12.16
CA GLY A 94 3.17 4.17 12.89
C GLY A 94 4.08 4.40 14.09
N SER A 95 4.09 5.64 14.55
CA SER A 95 4.68 6.03 15.84
C SER A 95 3.76 7.03 16.50
N TYR A 96 3.26 6.68 17.67
CA TYR A 96 2.33 7.51 18.42
C TYR A 96 3.05 8.13 19.62
N GLY A 97 2.72 9.37 19.93
CA GLY A 97 3.30 10.16 21.00
C GLY A 97 3.35 11.66 20.67
N ALA A 98 3.74 12.48 21.64
CA ALA A 98 3.97 13.89 21.41
C ALA A 98 5.19 14.10 20.52
N VAL A 99 5.11 15.06 19.58
CA VAL A 99 6.18 15.30 18.59
C VAL A 99 7.52 15.61 19.27
N GLY A 100 7.51 16.45 20.31
CA GLY A 100 8.73 16.88 21.02
C GLY A 100 9.44 15.78 21.84
N THR A 101 8.80 14.64 22.07
CA THR A 101 9.37 13.49 22.81
C THR A 101 9.57 12.24 21.94
N SER A 102 9.33 12.35 20.65
CA SER A 102 9.43 11.22 19.72
C SER A 102 10.88 10.77 19.51
N ASN A 103 11.09 9.47 19.40
CA ASN A 103 12.39 8.90 19.04
C ASN A 103 12.74 9.26 17.59
N LEU A 104 13.80 10.03 17.37
CA LEU A 104 14.18 10.53 16.04
C LEU A 104 14.54 9.42 15.06
N ASP A 105 15.17 8.33 15.51
CA ASP A 105 15.55 7.24 14.60
C ASP A 105 14.32 6.46 14.14
N LYS A 106 13.33 6.24 15.03
CA LYS A 106 12.04 5.66 14.66
C LYS A 106 11.28 6.57 13.69
N ILE A 107 11.32 7.90 13.88
CA ILE A 107 10.70 8.85 12.95
C ILE A 107 11.40 8.80 11.59
N ARG A 108 12.72 8.82 11.52
CA ARG A 108 13.46 8.70 10.25
C ARG A 108 13.11 7.41 9.51
N GLN A 109 13.13 6.26 10.20
CA GLN A 109 12.75 4.99 9.61
C GLN A 109 11.31 5.01 9.09
N MET A 110 10.38 5.65 9.81
CA MET A 110 9.00 5.80 9.38
C MET A 110 8.88 6.66 8.11
N LEU A 111 9.62 7.77 8.03
CA LEU A 111 9.65 8.64 6.84
C LEU A 111 10.23 7.88 5.63
N HIS A 112 11.36 7.20 5.81
CA HIS A 112 11.96 6.40 4.74
C HIS A 112 11.02 5.30 4.25
N LEU A 113 10.38 4.55 5.14
CA LEU A 113 9.51 3.44 4.73
C LEU A 113 8.18 3.93 4.15
N ASN A 114 7.48 4.85 4.87
CA ASN A 114 6.11 5.25 4.50
C ASN A 114 6.07 6.22 3.31
N ILE A 115 7.13 7.00 3.09
CA ILE A 115 7.19 8.03 2.04
C ILE A 115 8.18 7.63 0.96
N GLU A 116 9.46 7.55 1.28
CA GLU A 116 10.52 7.44 0.29
C GLU A 116 10.46 6.11 -0.48
N ALA A 117 10.39 4.98 0.24
CA ALA A 117 10.28 3.66 -0.39
C ALA A 117 9.05 3.54 -1.29
N LEU A 118 7.88 4.01 -0.80
CA LEU A 118 6.65 4.03 -1.58
C LEU A 118 6.80 4.89 -2.84
N THR A 119 7.38 6.09 -2.71
CA THR A 119 7.57 7.02 -3.84
C THR A 119 8.49 6.42 -4.89
N VAL A 120 9.64 5.85 -4.47
CA VAL A 120 10.61 5.25 -5.39
C VAL A 120 9.98 4.05 -6.12
N PHE A 121 9.34 3.12 -5.42
CA PHE A 121 8.67 2.00 -6.08
C PHE A 121 7.56 2.44 -7.03
N SER A 122 6.75 3.43 -6.63
CA SER A 122 5.69 3.97 -7.48
C SER A 122 6.27 4.59 -8.74
N THR A 123 7.31 5.41 -8.62
CA THR A 123 7.97 6.07 -9.75
C THR A 123 8.57 5.04 -10.72
N LEU A 124 9.28 4.04 -10.20
CA LEU A 124 9.88 2.99 -11.03
C LEU A 124 8.81 2.17 -11.75
N PHE A 125 7.74 1.79 -11.05
CA PHE A 125 6.65 1.01 -11.63
C PHE A 125 5.86 1.81 -12.68
N VAL A 126 5.58 3.09 -12.42
CA VAL A 126 4.94 3.98 -13.42
C VAL A 126 5.84 4.13 -14.65
N ARG A 127 7.14 4.39 -14.46
CA ARG A 127 8.09 4.53 -15.58
C ARG A 127 8.06 3.31 -16.50
N ASP A 128 8.03 2.11 -15.92
CA ASP A 128 8.18 0.87 -16.68
C ASP A 128 6.83 0.30 -17.17
N CYS A 129 5.69 0.69 -16.55
CA CYS A 129 4.40 0.06 -16.80
C CYS A 129 3.25 1.01 -17.18
N ALA A 130 3.48 2.32 -17.33
CA ALA A 130 2.42 3.29 -17.62
C ALA A 130 1.56 2.92 -18.85
N GLU A 131 2.18 2.37 -19.89
CA GLU A 131 1.53 2.03 -21.17
C GLU A 131 1.09 0.55 -21.25
N ILE A 132 1.20 -0.21 -20.16
CA ILE A 132 0.83 -1.62 -20.14
C ILE A 132 -0.62 -1.77 -19.67
N GLU A 133 -1.48 -2.35 -20.54
CA GLU A 133 -2.90 -2.61 -20.24
C GLU A 133 -3.07 -3.45 -18.96
N ASP A 134 -4.14 -3.19 -18.24
CA ASP A 134 -4.53 -3.91 -17.02
C ASP A 134 -3.47 -3.88 -15.91
N THR A 135 -2.67 -2.81 -15.83
CA THR A 135 -1.75 -2.61 -14.71
C THR A 135 -2.34 -1.69 -13.65
N GLN A 136 -2.04 -1.98 -12.39
CA GLN A 136 -2.53 -1.20 -11.25
C GLN A 136 -1.44 -0.98 -10.20
N LEU A 137 -1.32 0.25 -9.75
CA LEU A 137 -0.54 0.65 -8.57
C LEU A 137 -1.50 0.96 -7.43
N ILE A 138 -1.39 0.24 -6.30
CA ILE A 138 -2.25 0.46 -5.14
C ILE A 138 -1.39 0.86 -3.94
N ASN A 139 -1.61 2.05 -3.43
CA ASN A 139 -0.91 2.56 -2.25
C ASN A 139 -1.79 2.46 -1.01
N ILE A 140 -1.25 1.90 0.09
CA ILE A 140 -1.98 1.82 1.35
C ILE A 140 -1.71 3.07 2.18
N SER A 141 -2.71 3.96 2.23
CA SER A 141 -2.73 5.12 3.11
C SER A 141 -3.34 4.78 4.47
N SER A 142 -4.23 5.59 4.95
CA SER A 142 -5.01 5.47 6.20
C SER A 142 -6.12 6.52 6.17
N VAL A 143 -7.15 6.37 6.99
CA VAL A 143 -8.05 7.50 7.32
C VAL A 143 -7.27 8.66 7.94
N GLY A 144 -6.12 8.37 8.58
CA GLY A 144 -5.13 9.37 9.02
C GLY A 144 -4.43 10.11 7.87
N GLY A 145 -4.64 9.74 6.60
CA GLY A 145 -4.21 10.48 5.41
C GLY A 145 -5.23 11.52 4.93
N TYR A 146 -6.37 11.63 5.61
CA TYR A 146 -7.43 12.63 5.36
C TYR A 146 -7.88 13.35 6.63
N THR A 147 -7.38 12.91 7.78
CA THR A 147 -7.73 13.48 9.10
C THR A 147 -6.53 13.37 10.02
N ILE A 148 -6.25 14.44 10.78
CA ILE A 148 -5.19 14.42 11.78
C ILE A 148 -5.73 13.77 13.06
N VAL A 149 -5.01 12.74 13.52
CA VAL A 149 -5.32 12.01 14.76
C VAL A 149 -4.41 12.53 15.88
N PRO A 150 -4.96 12.84 17.06
CA PRO A 150 -4.14 13.23 18.23
C PRO A 150 -3.04 12.19 18.51
N THR A 151 -1.86 12.66 18.91
CA THR A 151 -0.66 11.86 19.19
C THR A 151 -0.07 11.09 18.00
N ALA A 152 -0.69 11.17 16.82
CA ALA A 152 -0.23 10.51 15.59
C ALA A 152 0.21 11.52 14.50
N VAL A 153 0.61 12.72 14.88
CA VAL A 153 0.84 13.87 13.95
C VAL A 153 1.80 13.49 12.82
N THR A 154 2.98 12.99 13.15
CA THR A 154 3.98 12.62 12.13
C THR A 154 3.51 11.45 11.27
N TYR A 155 2.87 10.45 11.86
CA TYR A 155 2.27 9.34 11.08
C TYR A 155 1.20 9.86 10.12
N CYS A 156 0.26 10.68 10.59
CA CYS A 156 -0.75 11.28 9.73
C CYS A 156 -0.12 12.07 8.59
N ALA A 157 0.91 12.87 8.86
CA ALA A 157 1.64 13.60 7.81
C ALA A 157 2.19 12.66 6.74
N THR A 158 2.76 11.49 7.11
CA THR A 158 3.19 10.50 6.11
C THR A 158 2.02 9.97 5.28
N LYS A 159 0.86 9.77 5.90
CA LYS A 159 -0.33 9.24 5.21
C LYS A 159 -1.05 10.30 4.37
N PHE A 160 -1.02 11.58 4.77
CA PHE A 160 -1.42 12.69 3.90
C PHE A 160 -0.54 12.76 2.65
N TYR A 161 0.78 12.60 2.81
CA TYR A 161 1.68 12.49 1.65
C TYR A 161 1.23 11.37 0.70
N VAL A 162 1.01 10.16 1.21
CA VAL A 162 0.59 9.00 0.39
C VAL A 162 -0.74 9.29 -0.31
N SER A 163 -1.70 9.92 0.39
CA SER A 163 -3.00 10.26 -0.19
C SER A 163 -2.86 11.30 -1.30
N ALA A 164 -2.18 12.42 -1.04
CA ALA A 164 -1.98 13.48 -2.02
C ALA A 164 -1.15 12.99 -3.23
N PHE A 165 -0.09 12.24 -2.98
CA PHE A 165 0.75 11.65 -4.04
C PHE A 165 -0.06 10.72 -4.95
N THR A 166 -0.87 9.82 -4.38
CA THR A 166 -1.61 8.84 -5.16
C THR A 166 -2.75 9.47 -5.95
N GLU A 167 -3.49 10.41 -5.35
CA GLU A 167 -4.56 11.14 -6.07
C GLU A 167 -3.99 12.01 -7.18
N GLY A 168 -2.87 12.73 -6.91
CA GLY A 168 -2.16 13.51 -7.93
C GLY A 168 -1.66 12.64 -9.08
N LEU A 169 -1.07 11.49 -8.76
CA LEU A 169 -0.63 10.52 -9.76
C LEU A 169 -1.79 9.95 -10.60
N ALA A 170 -2.94 9.68 -9.97
CA ALA A 170 -4.11 9.22 -10.70
C ALA A 170 -4.61 10.27 -11.72
N HIS A 171 -4.60 11.55 -11.34
CA HIS A 171 -4.91 12.65 -12.26
C HIS A 171 -3.89 12.76 -13.41
N GLU A 172 -2.59 12.68 -13.09
CA GLU A 172 -1.51 12.74 -14.08
C GLU A 172 -1.62 11.62 -15.11
N LEU A 173 -1.76 10.37 -14.65
CA LEU A 173 -1.92 9.20 -15.53
C LEU A 173 -3.16 9.31 -16.41
N THR A 174 -4.27 9.79 -15.87
CA THR A 174 -5.51 10.00 -16.63
C THR A 174 -5.32 11.09 -17.69
N ALA A 175 -4.69 12.20 -17.35
CA ALA A 175 -4.46 13.31 -18.28
C ALA A 175 -3.53 12.91 -19.45
N ARG A 176 -2.58 11.99 -19.21
CA ARG A 176 -1.66 11.44 -20.21
C ARG A 176 -2.27 10.29 -21.03
N GLY A 177 -3.48 9.84 -20.70
CA GLY A 177 -4.09 8.67 -21.32
C GLY A 177 -3.37 7.34 -21.03
N ALA A 178 -2.60 7.27 -19.93
CA ALA A 178 -1.88 6.08 -19.51
C ALA A 178 -2.83 4.90 -19.25
N LYS A 179 -2.32 3.69 -19.43
CA LYS A 179 -3.06 2.44 -19.20
C LYS A 179 -3.02 2.01 -17.74
N LEU A 180 -1.92 2.32 -17.05
CA LEU A 180 -1.77 2.07 -15.63
C LEU A 180 -2.72 2.95 -14.82
N ARG A 181 -3.37 2.35 -13.82
CA ARG A 181 -4.25 3.04 -12.88
C ARG A 181 -3.62 3.12 -11.49
N ALA A 182 -3.55 4.32 -10.93
CA ALA A 182 -3.13 4.51 -9.54
C ALA A 182 -4.36 4.55 -8.62
N LYS A 183 -4.31 3.78 -7.53
CA LYS A 183 -5.40 3.64 -6.55
C LYS A 183 -4.88 3.72 -5.13
N LEU A 184 -5.76 4.06 -4.21
CA LEU A 184 -5.45 4.24 -2.80
C LEU A 184 -6.46 3.51 -1.92
N LEU A 185 -5.97 2.69 -0.99
CA LEU A 185 -6.78 2.17 0.12
C LEU A 185 -6.46 2.97 1.39
N ALA A 186 -7.48 3.47 2.06
CA ALA A 186 -7.39 4.20 3.33
C ALA A 186 -8.09 3.44 4.46
N PRO A 187 -7.40 2.49 5.13
CA PRO A 187 -7.91 1.76 6.28
C PRO A 187 -8.18 2.67 7.49
N ALA A 188 -9.20 2.31 8.27
CA ALA A 188 -9.34 2.73 9.66
C ALA A 188 -8.64 1.74 10.61
N ALA A 189 -9.01 1.71 11.88
CA ALA A 189 -8.48 0.76 12.85
C ALA A 189 -8.64 -0.68 12.30
N THR A 190 -7.52 -1.37 12.18
CA THR A 190 -7.46 -2.73 11.64
C THR A 190 -6.60 -3.60 12.54
N GLN A 191 -7.14 -4.72 13.01
CA GLN A 191 -6.45 -5.65 13.90
C GLN A 191 -5.26 -6.30 13.18
N THR A 192 -4.06 -5.86 13.56
CA THR A 192 -2.77 -6.28 13.03
C THR A 192 -1.69 -6.07 14.09
N GLU A 193 -0.44 -6.37 13.76
CA GLU A 193 0.73 -5.99 14.59
C GLU A 193 0.96 -4.46 14.63
N PHE A 194 0.28 -3.69 13.78
CA PHE A 194 0.49 -2.23 13.66
C PHE A 194 0.25 -1.50 14.99
N GLY A 195 -0.83 -1.83 15.71
CA GLY A 195 -1.14 -1.21 16.99
C GLY A 195 -0.04 -1.41 18.03
N ALA A 196 0.50 -2.62 18.14
CA ALA A 196 1.61 -2.95 19.04
C ALA A 196 2.88 -2.15 18.69
N VAL A 197 3.23 -2.08 17.40
CA VAL A 197 4.40 -1.36 16.89
C VAL A 197 4.27 0.15 17.08
N ALA A 198 3.09 0.71 16.75
CA ALA A 198 2.86 2.15 16.82
C ALA A 198 2.91 2.68 18.26
N ASN A 199 2.43 1.89 19.22
CA ASN A 199 2.35 2.25 20.62
C ASN A 199 3.55 1.73 21.47
N ASN A 200 4.52 1.02 20.88
CA ASN A 200 5.58 0.31 21.59
C ASN A 200 5.04 -0.60 22.72
N ASN A 201 3.96 -1.30 22.47
CA ASN A 201 3.26 -2.13 23.43
C ASN A 201 2.95 -3.51 22.85
N ALA A 202 3.72 -4.52 23.21
CA ALA A 202 3.54 -5.90 22.73
C ALA A 202 2.18 -6.51 23.16
N ALA A 203 1.60 -6.03 24.26
CA ALA A 203 0.30 -6.44 24.79
C ALA A 203 -0.84 -5.52 24.32
N TYR A 204 -0.70 -4.88 23.16
CA TYR A 204 -1.72 -3.98 22.63
C TYR A 204 -3.02 -4.72 22.35
N ASP A 205 -4.09 -4.25 22.96
CA ASP A 205 -5.41 -4.85 22.92
C ASP A 205 -6.34 -3.95 22.10
N TYR A 206 -6.79 -4.45 20.96
CA TYR A 206 -7.69 -3.71 20.06
C TYR A 206 -9.08 -3.50 20.66
N ASP A 207 -9.60 -4.47 21.43
CA ASP A 207 -10.92 -4.38 22.05
C ASP A 207 -10.96 -3.26 23.10
N LYS A 208 -9.82 -3.05 23.81
CA LYS A 208 -9.69 -1.94 24.77
C LYS A 208 -9.43 -0.59 24.11
N ALA A 209 -8.73 -0.61 22.95
CA ALA A 209 -8.30 0.62 22.28
C ALA A 209 -9.38 1.20 21.35
N PHE A 210 -10.23 0.35 20.78
CA PHE A 210 -11.25 0.72 19.80
C PHE A 210 -12.57 0.01 20.11
N GLY A 211 -13.68 0.75 20.02
CA GLY A 211 -15.00 0.13 20.10
C GLY A 211 -15.38 -0.67 18.84
N THR A 212 -14.76 -0.33 17.71
CA THR A 212 -14.98 -0.97 16.40
C THR A 212 -13.69 -0.94 15.60
N TYR A 213 -13.38 -2.04 14.95
CA TYR A 213 -12.24 -2.17 14.03
C TYR A 213 -12.49 -3.28 13.00
N HIS A 214 -11.68 -3.33 11.95
CA HIS A 214 -11.74 -4.39 10.96
C HIS A 214 -10.64 -5.41 11.19
N THR A 215 -10.83 -6.63 10.65
CA THR A 215 -9.78 -7.64 10.54
C THR A 215 -8.92 -7.38 9.30
N SER A 216 -7.74 -8.01 9.25
CA SER A 216 -6.87 -7.98 8.07
C SER A 216 -7.56 -8.59 6.83
N ASN A 217 -8.39 -9.63 7.03
CA ASN A 217 -9.12 -10.28 5.94
C ASN A 217 -10.20 -9.35 5.35
N GLN A 218 -11.00 -8.68 6.19
CA GLN A 218 -11.95 -7.68 5.71
C GLN A 218 -11.26 -6.56 4.92
N MET A 219 -10.07 -6.15 5.36
CA MET A 219 -9.31 -5.12 4.66
C MET A 219 -8.76 -5.62 3.31
N ALA A 220 -8.40 -6.90 3.20
CA ALA A 220 -8.05 -7.52 1.92
C ALA A 220 -9.26 -7.60 0.97
N GLU A 221 -10.46 -7.90 1.48
CA GLU A 221 -11.71 -7.85 0.69
C GLU A 221 -11.99 -6.43 0.17
N PHE A 222 -11.80 -5.40 1.00
CA PHE A 222 -11.95 -4.00 0.57
C PHE A 222 -10.91 -3.61 -0.48
N LEU A 223 -9.68 -4.11 -0.36
CA LEU A 223 -8.65 -3.91 -1.37
C LEU A 223 -9.02 -4.56 -2.69
N LEU A 224 -9.56 -5.78 -2.67
CA LEU A 224 -10.06 -6.45 -3.87
C LEU A 224 -11.25 -5.70 -4.49
N ALA A 225 -12.18 -5.20 -3.68
CA ALA A 225 -13.28 -4.38 -4.18
C ALA A 225 -12.79 -3.08 -4.84
N LEU A 226 -11.76 -2.45 -4.29
CA LEU A 226 -11.09 -1.31 -4.92
C LEU A 226 -10.38 -1.73 -6.22
N TYR A 227 -9.66 -2.85 -6.20
CA TYR A 227 -8.94 -3.39 -7.37
C TYR A 227 -9.90 -3.61 -8.56
N ASP A 228 -11.08 -4.18 -8.32
CA ASP A 228 -12.08 -4.47 -9.34
C ASP A 228 -12.86 -3.23 -9.83
N SER A 229 -12.84 -2.14 -9.07
CA SER A 229 -13.60 -0.92 -9.38
C SER A 229 -12.85 0.01 -10.33
N ASP A 230 -13.56 0.99 -10.89
CA ASP A 230 -12.96 2.11 -11.61
C ASP A 230 -12.68 3.32 -10.70
N GLN A 231 -12.91 3.18 -9.39
CA GLN A 231 -12.68 4.25 -8.44
C GLN A 231 -11.20 4.32 -8.03
N THR A 232 -10.76 5.53 -7.70
CA THR A 232 -9.39 5.79 -7.27
C THR A 232 -9.17 5.48 -5.78
N ILE A 233 -10.20 5.72 -4.96
CA ILE A 233 -10.08 5.63 -3.50
C ILE A 233 -11.03 4.59 -2.94
N GLY A 234 -10.49 3.66 -2.13
CA GLY A 234 -11.25 2.86 -1.18
C GLY A 234 -10.97 3.37 0.23
N ILE A 235 -11.98 3.85 0.93
CA ILE A 235 -11.82 4.44 2.26
C ILE A 235 -12.84 3.86 3.24
N VAL A 236 -12.38 3.61 4.47
CA VAL A 236 -13.27 3.30 5.59
C VAL A 236 -13.75 4.60 6.21
N ASP A 237 -15.05 4.78 6.26
CA ASP A 237 -15.69 5.91 6.93
C ASP A 237 -15.44 5.84 8.45
N ARG A 238 -15.00 6.93 9.07
CA ARG A 238 -14.59 6.93 10.47
C ARG A 238 -15.75 6.83 11.48
N GLU A 239 -16.93 7.25 11.07
CA GLU A 239 -18.10 7.27 11.96
C GLU A 239 -18.88 5.97 11.86
N THR A 240 -19.10 5.49 10.64
CA THR A 240 -19.92 4.32 10.37
C THR A 240 -19.12 3.03 10.23
N PHE A 241 -17.79 3.12 10.10
CA PHE A 241 -16.88 2.02 9.75
C PHE A 241 -17.23 1.31 8.43
N ALA A 242 -18.10 1.89 7.62
CA ALA A 242 -18.46 1.35 6.31
C ALA A 242 -17.34 1.63 5.29
N PHE A 243 -17.02 0.64 4.46
CA PHE A 243 -16.15 0.81 3.32
C PHE A 243 -16.87 1.56 2.20
N ARG A 244 -16.18 2.49 1.56
CA ARG A 244 -16.71 3.29 0.45
C ARG A 244 -15.67 3.44 -0.66
N LEU A 245 -16.12 3.32 -1.89
CA LEU A 245 -15.35 3.63 -3.09
C LEU A 245 -15.63 5.08 -3.51
N ARG A 246 -14.59 5.84 -3.87
CA ARG A 246 -14.70 7.27 -4.20
C ARG A 246 -13.72 7.67 -5.31
N LEU A 247 -14.05 8.75 -5.99
CA LEU A 247 -13.13 9.53 -6.82
C LEU A 247 -12.13 10.31 -5.95
N PRO A 248 -11.06 10.87 -6.54
CA PRO A 248 -10.12 11.75 -5.83
C PRO A 248 -10.85 12.86 -5.04
N GLN A 249 -10.35 13.15 -3.84
CA GLN A 249 -10.98 14.08 -2.90
C GLN A 249 -10.22 15.40 -2.74
N PHE A 250 -8.90 15.39 -2.98
CA PHE A 250 -8.12 16.62 -2.90
C PHE A 250 -8.41 17.54 -4.08
N PRO A 251 -8.47 18.89 -3.85
CA PRO A 251 -8.53 19.85 -4.95
C PRO A 251 -7.36 19.65 -5.91
N TYR A 252 -7.66 19.60 -7.21
CA TYR A 252 -6.66 19.47 -8.26
C TYR A 252 -6.67 20.70 -9.17
N ALA A 253 -5.54 21.36 -9.29
CA ALA A 253 -5.42 22.63 -10.00
C ALA A 253 -5.07 22.49 -11.49
N GLY A 254 -5.28 21.29 -12.08
CA GLY A 254 -4.98 20.96 -13.47
C GLY A 254 -5.77 21.82 -14.44
N GLY A 255 -5.57 22.80 -14.99
CA GLY A 255 -6.34 23.68 -15.86
C GLY A 255 -6.57 25.07 -15.29
N SER A 256 -5.93 25.41 -14.18
CA SER A 256 -5.88 26.76 -13.64
C SER A 256 -5.05 27.67 -14.56
N ALA A 257 -5.59 28.83 -14.94
CA ALA A 257 -4.87 29.83 -15.73
C ALA A 257 -3.62 30.38 -15.02
N HIS A 258 -3.47 30.12 -13.72
CA HIS A 258 -2.34 30.55 -12.88
C HIS A 258 -1.32 29.44 -12.61
N ASN A 259 -1.55 28.25 -13.14
CA ASN A 259 -0.58 27.16 -13.04
C ASN A 259 0.58 27.38 -14.01
N GLN A 260 1.75 26.90 -13.63
CA GLN A 260 2.89 26.83 -14.52
C GLN A 260 2.56 25.97 -15.73
N ASN A 261 2.82 26.48 -16.94
CA ASN A 261 2.74 25.64 -18.14
C ASN A 261 3.89 24.64 -18.09
N VAL A 262 3.57 23.35 -18.04
CA VAL A 262 4.56 22.29 -18.22
C VAL A 262 4.83 22.20 -19.71
N VAL A 263 6.04 22.50 -20.12
CA VAL A 263 6.50 22.24 -21.48
C VAL A 263 6.96 20.78 -21.48
N ASP A 264 6.30 19.94 -22.29
CA ASP A 264 6.77 18.58 -22.53
C ASP A 264 8.16 18.65 -23.17
N GLU A 265 9.19 18.09 -22.51
CA GLU A 265 10.54 17.88 -23.06
C GLU A 265 10.58 16.66 -23.97
#